data_9b39afc8116393f01c35c48b62406906
#
_entry.id   9b39afc8116393f01c35c48b62406906
#
_cell.length_a   1.000
_cell.length_b   1.000
_cell.length_c   1.000
_cell.angle_alpha   90.00
_cell.angle_beta   90.00
_cell.angle_gamma   90.00
#
_symmetry.space_group_name_H-M   'P 1'
#
loop_
_entity.id
_entity.type
_entity.pdbx_description
1 polymer ?
#
loop_
_entity_poly.entity_id
_entity_poly.type
_entity_poly.pdbx_seq_one_letter_code
_entity_poly.pdbx_strand_id
1 'polypeptide(L)'
;MTVRLLAFIATQVSNSSSSTVTPPEVFLAPFTVTSAEVRINAAFFLSLTLSLSTVLLGIMCLQWLREYRRDVALPHKEAIALRQMRYEGLLAWHVPEILSALPVILQTSLLLFFIGILDLLWARHWIVAACVTVVVGIVMTFLAITSALPALQHAFIKDRHLRVHQCPYKSPQSWLAYKFGHMVLWLIDSLNFRWANESHRFHRLLKSTADLNWMTFDMRWRQLRDAEDVVRGTAKSTADSADIIHGLQWINNTFMQSVDAVSPIENCITDLDLSAAASTVSGFYLDGLIDNTTLRVLLDDRFSPTENQKRDILSAYYLHLHKDKHRVLKLSYLESLLRILNSQEVPQPFYDWLSEILKELASSPPSDSFSITNHEIDVQILLCMKGLMKRSGRSELRTLDLVVAWALLHHLLTPSLLECSEDRVARVNVNADHLKLACGMFEEFEHWIIRGRQIERCDRVKLCAEGMITVFPPSIDLVWLRRFCPDMEKALSLVNALEIQMESLGGPSAVLLLEKRWWLDYWEAYSEKDWIELLGNFKRKEDA
;
A
#
# COMPACT_ATOMS: atom_id res chain seq x y z
N MET A 1 -16.23 25.75 60.76
CA MET A 1 -17.39 26.55 61.24
C MET A 1 -18.60 25.64 61.51
N THR A 2 -19.06 24.84 60.58
CA THR A 2 -20.22 23.93 60.73
C THR A 2 -20.13 22.97 61.92
N VAL A 3 -18.97 22.34 62.17
CA VAL A 3 -18.80 21.43 63.33
C VAL A 3 -18.92 22.15 64.67
N ARG A 4 -18.42 23.38 64.77
CA ARG A 4 -18.55 24.20 65.96
C ARG A 4 -20.00 24.65 66.18
N LEU A 5 -20.71 25.01 65.11
CA LEU A 5 -22.13 25.36 65.15
C LEU A 5 -22.98 24.14 65.49
N LEU A 6 -22.69 22.98 64.96
CA LEU A 6 -23.35 21.72 65.33
C LEU A 6 -23.06 21.30 66.76
N ALA A 7 -21.83 21.44 67.25
CA ALA A 7 -21.48 21.20 68.63
C ALA A 7 -22.20 22.17 69.59
N PHE A 8 -22.34 23.44 69.21
CA PHE A 8 -23.11 24.45 69.99
C PHE A 8 -24.60 24.11 70.00
N ILE A 9 -25.19 23.76 68.86
CA ILE A 9 -26.58 23.33 68.77
C ILE A 9 -26.80 22.06 69.60
N ALA A 10 -25.92 21.09 69.58
CA ALA A 10 -25.97 19.88 70.34
C ALA A 10 -25.89 20.15 71.86
N THR A 11 -25.04 21.06 72.29
CA THR A 11 -24.97 21.48 73.72
C THR A 11 -26.18 22.29 74.14
N GLN A 12 -26.79 23.08 73.25
CA GLN A 12 -28.05 23.78 73.57
C GLN A 12 -29.25 22.84 73.67
N VAL A 13 -29.33 21.84 72.80
CA VAL A 13 -30.41 20.83 72.82
C VAL A 13 -30.28 19.91 74.02
N SER A 14 -29.09 19.62 74.50
CA SER A 14 -28.86 18.82 75.69
C SER A 14 -29.15 19.57 77.00
N ASN A 15 -29.11 20.90 77.00
CA ASN A 15 -29.37 21.76 78.20
C ASN A 15 -30.74 22.45 78.11
N SER A 16 -31.83 21.72 77.90
CA SER A 16 -33.20 22.26 77.83
C SER A 16 -33.85 22.57 79.18
N SER A 17 -33.10 23.14 80.12
CA SER A 17 -33.68 23.72 81.35
C SER A 17 -33.01 25.08 81.61
N SER A 18 -33.77 26.11 81.27
CA SER A 18 -33.79 27.48 81.80
C SER A 18 -32.44 28.09 82.21
N SER A 19 -31.68 28.61 81.26
CA SER A 19 -30.89 29.83 81.45
C SER A 19 -30.46 30.37 80.10
N THR A 20 -30.59 31.68 79.88
CA THR A 20 -30.05 32.41 78.74
C THR A 20 -28.53 32.23 78.69
N VAL A 21 -28.06 31.19 77.96
CA VAL A 21 -26.65 30.97 77.78
C VAL A 21 -26.22 31.88 76.65
N THR A 22 -25.51 32.96 76.93
CA THR A 22 -24.77 33.78 75.96
C THR A 22 -23.79 32.87 75.22
N PRO A 23 -23.76 32.92 73.90
CA PRO A 23 -22.81 32.11 73.14
C PRO A 23 -21.39 32.39 73.66
N PRO A 24 -20.55 31.36 73.83
CA PRO A 24 -19.14 31.58 74.20
C PRO A 24 -18.50 32.56 73.25
N GLU A 25 -17.68 33.49 73.73
CA GLU A 25 -16.98 34.51 72.95
C GLU A 25 -16.23 33.92 71.72
N VAL A 26 -15.89 32.63 71.78
CA VAL A 26 -15.29 31.88 70.63
C VAL A 26 -16.18 31.87 69.39
N PHE A 27 -17.49 32.07 69.49
CA PHE A 27 -18.42 32.15 68.36
C PHE A 27 -18.59 33.57 67.84
N LEU A 28 -18.20 34.58 68.59
CA LEU A 28 -18.29 36.01 68.24
C LEU A 28 -16.98 36.53 67.65
N ALA A 29 -15.91 35.72 67.72
CA ALA A 29 -14.65 36.08 67.03
C ALA A 29 -14.86 36.22 65.51
N PRO A 30 -14.49 37.33 64.90
CA PRO A 30 -14.63 37.53 63.46
C PRO A 30 -13.91 36.38 62.72
N PHE A 31 -14.61 35.76 61.73
CA PHE A 31 -14.04 34.72 60.89
C PHE A 31 -12.90 35.33 60.06
N THR A 32 -11.67 35.09 60.49
CA THR A 32 -10.48 35.48 59.72
C THR A 32 -10.06 34.32 58.83
N VAL A 33 -10.17 34.51 57.54
CA VAL A 33 -9.69 33.54 56.53
C VAL A 33 -8.18 33.49 56.59
N THR A 34 -7.62 32.33 56.86
CA THR A 34 -6.15 32.16 56.81
C THR A 34 -5.66 32.15 55.38
N SER A 35 -4.46 32.67 55.15
CA SER A 35 -3.83 32.68 53.81
C SER A 35 -3.66 31.27 53.23
N ALA A 36 -3.50 30.25 54.09
CA ALA A 36 -3.46 28.84 53.68
C ALA A 36 -4.79 28.35 53.10
N GLU A 37 -5.93 28.70 53.78
CA GLU A 37 -7.27 28.34 53.26
C GLU A 37 -7.55 28.99 51.91
N VAL A 38 -7.11 30.24 51.69
CA VAL A 38 -7.24 30.91 50.38
C VAL A 38 -6.45 30.19 49.33
N ARG A 39 -5.18 29.82 49.57
CA ARG A 39 -4.33 29.09 48.61
C ARG A 39 -4.92 27.74 48.26
N ILE A 40 -5.33 26.94 49.25
CA ILE A 40 -5.91 25.61 49.04
C ILE A 40 -7.17 25.70 48.18
N ASN A 41 -8.10 26.62 48.53
CA ASN A 41 -9.33 26.79 47.78
C ASN A 41 -9.06 27.32 46.36
N ALA A 42 -8.14 28.26 46.20
CA ALA A 42 -7.76 28.77 44.90
C ALA A 42 -7.19 27.66 44.02
N ALA A 43 -6.31 26.80 44.55
CA ALA A 43 -5.75 25.69 43.82
C ALA A 43 -6.84 24.68 43.37
N PHE A 44 -7.78 24.32 44.26
CA PHE A 44 -8.87 23.41 43.92
C PHE A 44 -9.84 24.02 42.88
N PHE A 45 -10.30 25.24 43.07
CA PHE A 45 -11.25 25.86 42.16
C PHE A 45 -10.61 26.12 40.79
N LEU A 46 -9.34 26.56 40.74
CA LEU A 46 -8.63 26.76 39.49
C LEU A 46 -8.39 25.44 38.74
N SER A 47 -8.00 24.39 39.49
CA SER A 47 -7.88 23.03 38.94
C SER A 47 -9.20 22.55 38.33
N LEU A 48 -10.30 22.66 39.10
CA LEU A 48 -11.62 22.24 38.61
C LEU A 48 -12.04 23.03 37.35
N THR A 49 -11.86 24.35 37.39
CA THR A 49 -12.22 25.21 36.24
C THR A 49 -11.42 24.87 35.01
N LEU A 50 -10.10 24.66 35.13
CA LEU A 50 -9.24 24.26 33.99
C LEU A 50 -9.64 22.89 33.46
N SER A 51 -9.94 21.92 34.34
CA SER A 51 -10.37 20.58 33.92
C SER A 51 -11.69 20.64 33.13
N LEU A 52 -12.69 21.34 33.62
CA LEU A 52 -13.97 21.52 32.92
C LEU A 52 -13.82 22.28 31.61
N SER A 53 -13.00 23.32 31.61
CA SER A 53 -12.69 24.08 30.39
C SER A 53 -12.01 23.19 29.32
N THR A 54 -11.11 22.30 29.73
CA THR A 54 -10.44 21.35 28.82
C THR A 54 -11.44 20.39 28.19
N VAL A 55 -12.39 19.86 28.98
CA VAL A 55 -13.45 19.00 28.46
C VAL A 55 -14.32 19.74 27.45
N LEU A 56 -14.73 20.98 27.76
CA LEU A 56 -15.53 21.80 26.86
C LEU A 56 -14.80 22.06 25.53
N LEU A 57 -13.54 22.49 25.60
CA LEU A 57 -12.70 22.70 24.41
C LEU A 57 -12.54 21.42 23.62
N GLY A 58 -12.33 20.28 24.28
CA GLY A 58 -12.25 18.96 23.65
C GLY A 58 -13.50 18.60 22.86
N ILE A 59 -14.68 18.85 23.43
CA ILE A 59 -15.96 18.63 22.74
C ILE A 59 -16.08 19.52 21.51
N MET A 60 -15.71 20.80 21.59
CA MET A 60 -15.71 21.71 20.45
C MET A 60 -14.75 21.25 19.36
N CYS A 61 -13.54 20.84 19.71
CA CYS A 61 -12.57 20.29 18.75
C CYS A 61 -13.11 19.03 18.04
N LEU A 62 -13.77 18.13 18.77
CA LEU A 62 -14.42 16.96 18.17
C LEU A 62 -15.54 17.33 17.19
N GLN A 63 -16.30 18.39 17.47
CA GLN A 63 -17.32 18.89 16.55
C GLN A 63 -16.69 19.45 15.27
N TRP A 64 -15.59 20.22 15.37
CA TRP A 64 -14.86 20.73 14.20
C TRP A 64 -14.27 19.61 13.34
N LEU A 65 -13.67 18.62 13.98
CA LEU A 65 -13.14 17.46 13.26
C LEU A 65 -14.23 16.59 12.62
N ARG A 66 -15.41 16.48 13.24
CA ARG A 66 -16.56 15.80 12.64
C ARG A 66 -17.02 16.51 11.37
N GLU A 67 -17.13 17.84 11.41
CA GLU A 67 -17.52 18.63 10.23
C GLU A 67 -16.46 18.56 9.13
N TYR A 68 -15.18 18.56 9.49
CA TYR A 68 -14.09 18.33 8.53
C TYR A 68 -14.22 16.97 7.81
N ARG A 69 -14.54 15.91 8.56
CA ARG A 69 -14.68 14.54 8.04
C ARG A 69 -15.99 14.28 7.30
N ARG A 70 -16.94 15.21 7.35
CA ARG A 70 -18.25 15.02 6.75
C ARG A 70 -18.13 14.81 5.25
N ASP A 71 -18.46 13.60 4.82
CA ASP A 71 -18.48 13.24 3.41
C ASP A 71 -19.71 13.85 2.73
N VAL A 72 -19.49 14.41 1.55
CA VAL A 72 -20.54 14.94 0.68
C VAL A 72 -20.46 14.15 -0.62
N ALA A 73 -21.61 13.71 -1.14
CA ALA A 73 -21.69 13.02 -2.41
C ALA A 73 -21.41 13.99 -3.58
N LEU A 74 -20.13 14.25 -3.82
CA LEU A 74 -19.63 15.10 -4.90
C LEU A 74 -18.79 14.28 -5.87
N PRO A 75 -18.65 14.72 -7.13
CA PRO A 75 -17.64 14.18 -8.05
C PRO A 75 -16.25 14.25 -7.42
N HIS A 76 -15.40 13.26 -7.72
CA HIS A 76 -14.07 13.10 -7.09
C HIS A 76 -13.22 14.38 -7.10
N LYS A 77 -13.22 15.12 -8.22
CA LYS A 77 -12.47 16.37 -8.36
C LYS A 77 -12.95 17.44 -7.37
N GLU A 78 -14.25 17.62 -7.22
CA GLU A 78 -14.86 18.60 -6.31
C GLU A 78 -14.69 18.18 -4.85
N ALA A 79 -14.78 16.87 -4.56
CA ALA A 79 -14.53 16.32 -3.23
C ALA A 79 -13.09 16.59 -2.76
N ILE A 80 -12.09 16.43 -3.63
CA ILE A 80 -10.68 16.73 -3.34
C ILE A 80 -10.51 18.23 -3.08
N ALA A 81 -11.07 19.09 -3.94
CA ALA A 81 -10.97 20.54 -3.79
C ALA A 81 -11.61 21.03 -2.47
N LEU A 82 -12.78 20.50 -2.12
CA LEU A 82 -13.47 20.81 -0.87
C LEU A 82 -12.64 20.35 0.37
N ARG A 83 -12.06 19.15 0.32
CA ARG A 83 -11.19 18.64 1.39
C ARG A 83 -9.96 19.52 1.58
N GLN A 84 -9.31 19.91 0.49
CA GLN A 84 -8.15 20.79 0.55
C GLN A 84 -8.50 22.14 1.17
N MET A 85 -9.60 22.77 0.73
CA MET A 85 -10.07 24.04 1.27
C MET A 85 -10.36 23.95 2.79
N ARG A 86 -11.03 22.87 3.24
CA ARG A 86 -11.29 22.63 4.66
C ARG A 86 -10.01 22.41 5.46
N TYR A 87 -9.03 21.70 4.89
CA TYR A 87 -7.74 21.44 5.52
C TYR A 87 -6.94 22.73 5.71
N GLU A 88 -6.87 23.56 4.69
CA GLU A 88 -6.24 24.90 4.78
C GLU A 88 -6.91 25.78 5.83
N GLY A 89 -8.24 25.71 5.94
CA GLY A 89 -8.98 26.37 7.00
C GLY A 89 -8.58 25.90 8.39
N LEU A 90 -8.49 24.58 8.64
CA LEU A 90 -8.06 24.03 9.94
C LEU A 90 -6.66 24.52 10.33
N LEU A 91 -5.74 24.59 9.37
CA LEU A 91 -4.38 25.07 9.60
C LEU A 91 -4.36 26.58 9.87
N ALA A 92 -5.08 27.37 9.07
CA ALA A 92 -5.13 28.83 9.22
C ALA A 92 -5.74 29.27 10.56
N TRP A 93 -6.68 28.50 11.09
CA TRP A 93 -7.31 28.75 12.40
C TRP A 93 -6.62 28.04 13.57
N HIS A 94 -5.42 27.50 13.39
CA HIS A 94 -4.59 26.88 14.43
C HIS A 94 -5.31 25.77 15.23
N VAL A 95 -6.21 25.03 14.60
CA VAL A 95 -6.95 23.94 15.26
C VAL A 95 -6.01 22.82 15.76
N PRO A 96 -4.95 22.41 15.03
CA PRO A 96 -3.98 21.44 15.52
C PRO A 96 -3.25 21.89 16.79
N GLU A 97 -2.91 23.18 16.89
CA GLU A 97 -2.26 23.76 18.06
C GLU A 97 -3.19 23.77 19.27
N ILE A 98 -4.47 24.09 19.08
CA ILE A 98 -5.49 24.02 20.14
C ILE A 98 -5.61 22.58 20.64
N LEU A 99 -5.70 21.60 19.73
CA LEU A 99 -5.75 20.17 20.09
C LEU A 99 -4.51 19.73 20.89
N SER A 100 -3.34 20.18 20.47
CA SER A 100 -2.08 19.87 21.16
C SER A 100 -1.96 20.53 22.53
N ALA A 101 -2.66 21.64 22.79
CA ALA A 101 -2.67 22.31 24.07
C ALA A 101 -3.59 21.62 25.13
N LEU A 102 -4.60 20.88 24.71
CA LEU A 102 -5.55 20.23 25.64
C LEU A 102 -4.87 19.33 26.69
N PRO A 103 -3.95 18.40 26.34
CA PRO A 103 -3.24 17.61 27.32
C PRO A 103 -2.41 18.46 28.29
N VAL A 104 -1.82 19.57 27.83
CA VAL A 104 -1.02 20.48 28.67
C VAL A 104 -1.90 21.17 29.71
N ILE A 105 -3.07 21.66 29.31
CA ILE A 105 -4.03 22.32 30.21
C ILE A 105 -4.54 21.32 31.25
N LEU A 106 -4.87 20.08 30.84
CA LEU A 106 -5.32 19.02 31.75
C LEU A 106 -4.24 18.65 32.76
N GLN A 107 -2.97 18.53 32.33
CA GLN A 107 -1.86 18.26 33.25
C GLN A 107 -1.59 19.41 34.21
N THR A 108 -1.74 20.65 33.74
CA THR A 108 -1.65 21.84 34.61
C THR A 108 -2.75 21.84 35.67
N SER A 109 -3.97 21.48 35.29
CA SER A 109 -5.09 21.29 36.19
C SER A 109 -4.77 20.25 37.28
N LEU A 110 -4.25 19.08 36.87
CA LEU A 110 -3.86 18.01 37.79
C LEU A 110 -2.72 18.44 38.73
N LEU A 111 -1.75 19.19 38.23
CA LEU A 111 -0.66 19.75 39.04
C LEU A 111 -1.20 20.68 40.12
N LEU A 112 -2.11 21.59 39.77
CA LEU A 112 -2.76 22.50 40.72
C LEU A 112 -3.57 21.72 41.79
N PHE A 113 -4.26 20.66 41.39
CA PHE A 113 -4.95 19.77 42.30
C PHE A 113 -3.99 19.13 43.30
N PHE A 114 -2.85 18.60 42.84
CA PHE A 114 -1.84 18.03 43.74
C PHE A 114 -1.24 19.08 44.70
N ILE A 115 -0.98 20.29 44.21
CA ILE A 115 -0.51 21.37 45.08
C ILE A 115 -1.55 21.65 46.18
N GLY A 116 -2.83 21.79 45.80
CA GLY A 116 -3.91 22.04 46.79
C GLY A 116 -4.07 20.91 47.81
N ILE A 117 -4.03 19.64 47.36
CA ILE A 117 -4.18 18.50 48.29
C ILE A 117 -2.95 18.34 49.20
N LEU A 118 -1.74 18.57 48.70
CA LEU A 118 -0.54 18.51 49.51
C LEU A 118 -0.51 19.62 50.56
N ASP A 119 -0.84 20.87 50.19
CA ASP A 119 -0.92 22.00 51.11
C ASP A 119 -1.97 21.73 52.23
N LEU A 120 -3.12 21.13 51.86
CA LEU A 120 -4.15 20.71 52.80
C LEU A 120 -3.64 19.61 53.76
N LEU A 121 -2.96 18.57 53.25
CA LEU A 121 -2.50 17.43 54.04
C LEU A 121 -1.38 17.84 54.99
N TRP A 122 -0.43 18.64 54.56
CA TRP A 122 0.63 19.17 55.42
C TRP A 122 0.09 20.03 56.57
N ALA A 123 -1.01 20.76 56.33
CA ALA A 123 -1.69 21.51 57.38
C ALA A 123 -2.45 20.62 58.38
N ARG A 124 -2.76 19.34 58.05
CA ARG A 124 -3.60 18.45 58.87
C ARG A 124 -2.82 17.33 59.57
N HIS A 125 -2.00 16.58 58.82
CA HIS A 125 -1.30 15.42 59.36
C HIS A 125 -0.04 15.09 58.55
N TRP A 126 1.13 15.30 59.12
CA TRP A 126 2.42 15.20 58.44
C TRP A 126 2.73 13.80 57.89
N ILE A 127 2.34 12.69 58.57
CA ILE A 127 2.61 11.31 58.14
C ILE A 127 1.83 11.03 56.83
N VAL A 128 0.53 11.39 56.78
CA VAL A 128 -0.29 11.20 55.59
C VAL A 128 0.22 12.07 54.47
N ALA A 129 0.57 13.32 54.77
CA ALA A 129 1.19 14.25 53.81
C ALA A 129 2.47 13.68 53.21
N ALA A 130 3.37 13.11 54.03
CA ALA A 130 4.61 12.52 53.56
C ALA A 130 4.37 11.35 52.62
N CYS A 131 3.47 10.42 52.93
CA CYS A 131 3.14 9.28 52.08
C CYS A 131 2.61 9.74 50.71
N VAL A 132 1.66 10.69 50.70
CA VAL A 132 1.09 11.21 49.43
C VAL A 132 2.13 12.01 48.67
N THR A 133 2.98 12.80 49.33
CA THR A 133 4.07 13.56 48.69
C THR A 133 5.04 12.64 47.98
N VAL A 134 5.41 11.48 48.54
CA VAL A 134 6.27 10.51 47.87
C VAL A 134 5.65 10.00 46.58
N VAL A 135 4.39 9.59 46.60
CA VAL A 135 3.70 9.08 45.40
C VAL A 135 3.59 10.17 44.35
N VAL A 136 3.15 11.37 44.70
CA VAL A 136 3.05 12.50 43.78
C VAL A 136 4.44 12.87 43.23
N GLY A 137 5.46 12.87 44.10
CA GLY A 137 6.83 13.15 43.73
C GLY A 137 7.38 12.17 42.69
N ILE A 138 7.10 10.88 42.81
CA ILE A 138 7.49 9.86 41.82
C ILE A 138 6.83 10.15 40.46
N VAL A 139 5.52 10.39 40.44
CA VAL A 139 4.77 10.68 39.21
C VAL A 139 5.27 11.96 38.55
N MET A 140 5.49 13.01 39.33
CA MET A 140 5.97 14.29 38.81
C MET A 140 7.40 14.20 38.30
N THR A 141 8.26 13.42 38.97
CA THR A 141 9.64 13.16 38.50
C THR A 141 9.63 12.39 37.19
N PHE A 142 8.81 11.37 37.07
CA PHE A 142 8.64 10.62 35.83
C PHE A 142 8.17 11.53 34.67
N LEU A 143 7.17 12.37 34.92
CA LEU A 143 6.66 13.33 33.94
C LEU A 143 7.76 14.34 33.50
N ALA A 144 8.51 14.87 34.47
CA ALA A 144 9.62 15.81 34.20
C ALA A 144 10.73 15.15 33.38
N ILE A 145 11.15 13.93 33.74
CA ILE A 145 12.16 13.17 33.01
C ILE A 145 11.70 12.90 31.57
N THR A 146 10.51 12.33 31.39
CA THR A 146 9.99 12.01 30.03
C THR A 146 9.80 13.26 29.17
N SER A 147 9.45 14.40 29.75
CA SER A 147 9.34 15.66 29.02
C SER A 147 10.70 16.27 28.67
N ALA A 148 11.71 16.11 29.51
CA ALA A 148 13.05 16.66 29.27
C ALA A 148 13.92 15.79 28.37
N LEU A 149 13.73 14.46 28.37
CA LEU A 149 14.59 13.49 27.70
C LEU A 149 14.78 13.78 26.19
N PRO A 150 13.73 14.08 25.38
CA PRO A 150 13.93 14.40 23.97
C PRO A 150 14.80 15.65 23.76
N ALA A 151 14.63 16.68 24.58
CA ALA A 151 15.42 17.90 24.52
C ALA A 151 16.88 17.64 24.91
N LEU A 152 17.10 16.84 25.97
CA LEU A 152 18.43 16.45 26.43
C LEU A 152 19.13 15.56 25.39
N GLN A 153 18.43 14.57 24.82
CA GLN A 153 19.00 13.76 23.75
C GLN A 153 19.50 14.63 22.61
N HIS A 154 18.69 15.57 22.15
CA HIS A 154 19.08 16.50 21.08
C HIS A 154 20.30 17.36 21.49
N ALA A 155 20.34 17.85 22.74
CA ALA A 155 21.41 18.68 23.24
C ALA A 155 22.78 17.96 23.36
N PHE A 156 22.78 16.65 23.66
CA PHE A 156 24.00 15.87 23.91
C PHE A 156 24.44 14.99 22.73
N ILE A 157 23.62 14.87 21.67
CA ILE A 157 24.01 14.10 20.50
C ILE A 157 25.04 14.85 19.67
N LYS A 158 26.19 14.19 19.42
CA LYS A 158 27.21 14.57 18.45
C LYS A 158 26.85 13.96 17.08
N ASP A 159 27.32 14.57 15.98
CA ASP A 159 27.10 14.10 14.59
C ASP A 159 27.34 12.59 14.39
N ARG A 160 28.26 12.00 15.19
CA ARG A 160 28.55 10.55 15.16
C ARG A 160 27.43 9.65 15.69
N HIS A 161 26.42 10.20 16.34
CA HIS A 161 25.37 9.44 17.03
C HIS A 161 23.98 9.59 16.40
N LEU A 162 23.90 10.07 15.16
CA LEU A 162 22.63 10.19 14.44
C LEU A 162 21.90 8.85 14.25
N ARG A 163 22.64 7.73 14.36
CA ARG A 163 22.07 6.35 14.33
C ARG A 163 21.50 5.89 15.67
N VAL A 164 21.66 6.67 16.75
CA VAL A 164 21.02 6.34 18.02
C VAL A 164 19.50 6.44 17.86
N HIS A 165 18.80 5.47 18.44
CA HIS A 165 17.33 5.47 18.45
C HIS A 165 16.82 6.78 19.04
N GLN A 166 15.93 7.44 18.32
CA GLN A 166 15.31 8.66 18.83
C GLN A 166 14.46 8.38 20.07
N CYS A 167 14.47 9.32 21.01
CA CYS A 167 13.63 9.27 22.18
C CYS A 167 12.15 9.28 21.78
N PRO A 168 11.34 8.27 22.18
CA PRO A 168 9.93 8.17 21.79
C PRO A 168 9.01 9.12 22.57
N TYR A 169 9.49 9.75 23.67
CA TYR A 169 8.67 10.57 24.56
C TYR A 169 8.37 11.97 23.98
N LYS A 170 7.93 12.00 22.71
CA LYS A 170 7.56 13.23 22.01
C LYS A 170 6.14 13.62 22.35
N SER A 171 6.00 14.70 23.10
CA SER A 171 4.72 15.23 23.56
C SER A 171 4.71 16.77 23.40
N PRO A 172 3.56 17.43 23.48
CA PRO A 172 3.51 18.90 23.50
C PRO A 172 4.33 19.52 24.64
N GLN A 173 4.39 18.85 25.80
CA GLN A 173 5.22 19.28 26.94
C GLN A 173 6.72 19.16 26.64
N SER A 174 7.12 18.04 26.04
CA SER A 174 8.52 17.86 25.64
C SER A 174 8.92 18.85 24.55
N TRP A 175 7.97 19.26 23.68
CA TRP A 175 8.20 20.33 22.73
C TRP A 175 8.43 21.69 23.39
N LEU A 176 7.63 22.02 24.41
CA LEU A 176 7.84 23.23 25.22
C LEU A 176 9.20 23.18 25.95
N ALA A 177 9.55 22.02 26.53
CA ALA A 177 10.85 21.82 27.17
C ALA A 177 12.00 22.01 26.16
N TYR A 178 11.85 21.50 24.94
CA TYR A 178 12.81 21.67 23.85
C TYR A 178 12.96 23.16 23.46
N LYS A 179 11.86 23.87 23.23
CA LYS A 179 11.88 25.30 22.90
C LYS A 179 12.48 26.14 24.02
N PHE A 180 12.13 25.83 25.28
CA PHE A 180 12.68 26.51 26.46
C PHE A 180 14.18 26.23 26.61
N GLY A 181 14.61 24.98 26.47
CA GLY A 181 16.03 24.61 26.50
C GLY A 181 16.81 25.33 25.40
N HIS A 182 16.24 25.44 24.22
CA HIS A 182 16.83 26.17 23.11
C HIS A 182 16.97 27.67 23.42
N MET A 183 15.94 28.28 24.00
CA MET A 183 15.96 29.69 24.41
C MET A 183 17.04 29.94 25.49
N VAL A 184 17.15 29.03 26.47
CA VAL A 184 18.16 29.12 27.53
C VAL A 184 19.58 28.99 26.95
N LEU A 185 19.81 28.03 26.05
CA LEU A 185 21.10 27.87 25.39
C LEU A 185 21.46 29.09 24.53
N TRP A 186 20.50 29.65 23.80
CA TRP A 186 20.68 30.89 23.06
C TRP A 186 21.04 32.06 23.97
N LEU A 187 20.39 32.18 25.14
CA LEU A 187 20.68 33.22 26.13
C LEU A 187 22.08 33.06 26.71
N ILE A 188 22.48 31.83 27.07
CA ILE A 188 23.84 31.52 27.60
C ILE A 188 24.90 31.87 26.54
N ASP A 189 24.68 31.50 25.30
CA ASP A 189 25.59 31.80 24.19
C ASP A 189 25.70 33.32 23.92
N SER A 190 24.57 34.02 24.01
CA SER A 190 24.52 35.47 23.92
C SER A 190 25.29 36.18 25.03
N LEU A 191 25.36 35.59 26.22
CA LEU A 191 26.04 36.14 27.39
C LEU A 191 27.52 35.75 27.47
N ASN A 192 27.93 34.58 26.94
CA ASN A 192 29.29 34.01 27.01
C ASN A 192 29.97 33.98 25.64
N PHE A 193 30.52 35.10 25.21
CA PHE A 193 31.25 35.25 23.94
C PHE A 193 32.51 34.32 23.82
N ARG A 194 32.90 33.63 24.88
CA ARG A 194 34.18 32.91 24.98
C ARG A 194 34.14 31.39 24.76
N TRP A 195 32.95 30.78 24.74
CA TRP A 195 32.77 29.33 24.53
C TRP A 195 32.48 28.94 23.08
N ALA A 196 32.55 29.92 22.19
CA ALA A 196 32.08 29.78 20.81
C ALA A 196 32.86 28.84 19.89
N ASN A 197 34.05 28.43 20.28
CA ASN A 197 34.97 27.77 19.33
C ASN A 197 34.73 26.24 19.14
N GLU A 198 34.08 25.54 20.08
CA GLU A 198 33.67 24.16 19.89
C GLU A 198 32.15 24.01 19.56
N SER A 199 31.40 25.03 19.85
CA SER A 199 29.95 25.08 19.63
C SER A 199 29.51 25.31 18.17
N HIS A 200 30.40 25.56 17.23
CA HIS A 200 30.04 25.92 15.86
C HIS A 200 29.24 24.83 15.10
N ARG A 201 29.38 23.55 15.49
CA ARG A 201 28.60 22.45 14.91
C ARG A 201 27.25 22.34 15.57
N PHE A 202 27.19 22.51 16.88
CA PHE A 202 25.97 22.54 17.67
C PHE A 202 25.10 23.75 17.27
N HIS A 203 25.72 24.89 17.01
CA HIS A 203 25.07 26.09 16.51
C HIS A 203 24.49 25.92 15.10
N ARG A 204 25.08 25.10 14.22
CA ARG A 204 24.51 24.82 12.90
C ARG A 204 23.24 23.97 12.99
N LEU A 205 23.22 22.96 13.87
CA LEU A 205 22.02 22.19 14.16
C LEU A 205 20.92 23.04 14.82
N LEU A 206 21.31 23.96 15.71
CA LEU A 206 20.41 24.87 16.39
C LEU A 206 19.93 26.02 15.51
N LYS A 207 20.78 26.59 14.66
CA LYS A 207 20.46 27.75 13.80
C LYS A 207 19.52 27.38 12.63
N SER A 208 19.42 26.12 12.31
CA SER A 208 18.48 25.56 11.33
C SER A 208 17.05 25.35 11.89
N THR A 209 16.73 25.87 13.07
CA THR A 209 15.52 25.54 13.84
C THR A 209 14.30 26.38 13.48
N ALA A 210 13.89 26.30 12.23
CA ALA A 210 12.54 26.64 11.84
C ALA A 210 11.55 25.46 12.05
N ASP A 211 11.92 24.48 12.91
CA ASP A 211 11.02 23.36 13.18
C ASP A 211 9.79 23.88 13.92
N LEU A 212 8.63 23.67 13.31
CA LEU A 212 7.34 24.10 13.85
C LEU A 212 6.78 23.10 14.85
N ASN A 213 7.11 21.80 14.68
CA ASN A 213 6.60 20.72 15.51
C ASN A 213 7.55 19.50 15.47
N TRP A 214 7.24 18.45 16.23
CA TRP A 214 8.02 17.22 16.26
C TRP A 214 8.09 16.50 14.90
N MET A 215 7.06 16.63 14.05
CA MET A 215 7.06 16.01 12.73
C MET A 215 8.14 16.63 11.82
N THR A 216 8.23 17.96 11.76
CA THR A 216 9.27 18.64 10.97
C THR A 216 10.67 18.37 11.52
N PHE A 217 10.80 18.26 12.85
CA PHE A 217 12.03 17.84 13.52
C PHE A 217 12.45 16.43 13.09
N ASP A 218 11.52 15.45 13.07
CA ASP A 218 11.79 14.08 12.68
C ASP A 218 12.18 13.94 11.21
N MET A 219 11.48 14.64 10.33
CA MET A 219 11.82 14.68 8.90
C MET A 219 13.24 15.20 8.69
N ARG A 220 13.63 16.24 9.41
CA ARG A 220 14.97 16.80 9.32
C ARG A 220 16.02 15.86 9.93
N TRP A 221 15.73 15.24 11.06
CA TRP A 221 16.63 14.25 11.66
C TRP A 221 16.89 13.09 10.69
N ARG A 222 15.85 12.59 10.03
CA ARG A 222 15.95 11.57 9.00
C ARG A 222 16.83 12.04 7.84
N GLN A 223 16.60 13.24 7.32
CA GLN A 223 17.40 13.79 6.21
C GLN A 223 18.90 13.90 6.58
N LEU A 224 19.21 14.33 7.81
CA LEU A 224 20.61 14.40 8.29
C LEU A 224 21.23 13.00 8.42
N ARG A 225 20.46 12.03 8.90
CA ARG A 225 20.87 10.63 9.02
C ARG A 225 21.15 10.00 7.66
N ASP A 226 20.24 10.16 6.71
CA ASP A 226 20.38 9.66 5.36
C ASP A 226 21.58 10.31 4.65
N ALA A 227 21.78 11.61 4.81
CA ALA A 227 22.95 12.32 4.27
C ALA A 227 24.27 11.83 4.88
N GLU A 228 24.31 11.54 6.18
CA GLU A 228 25.51 10.99 6.85
C GLU A 228 25.81 9.58 6.37
N ASP A 229 24.80 8.74 6.10
CA ASP A 229 24.96 7.40 5.55
C ASP A 229 25.55 7.42 4.15
N VAL A 230 25.16 8.39 3.32
CA VAL A 230 25.75 8.62 1.99
C VAL A 230 27.20 9.09 2.12
N VAL A 231 27.50 10.05 3.01
CA VAL A 231 28.86 10.58 3.21
C VAL A 231 29.82 9.50 3.71
N ARG A 232 29.34 8.57 4.54
CA ARG A 232 30.13 7.43 5.03
C ARG A 232 30.30 6.31 4.01
N GLY A 233 29.60 6.37 2.88
CA GLY A 233 29.58 5.32 1.88
C GLY A 233 28.86 4.06 2.33
N THR A 234 28.01 4.12 3.37
CA THR A 234 27.18 3.01 3.84
C THR A 234 25.89 2.90 3.04
N ALA A 235 25.49 3.98 2.37
CA ALA A 235 24.42 4.01 1.38
C ALA A 235 24.91 4.72 0.11
N LYS A 236 24.45 4.29 -1.06
CA LYS A 236 24.78 4.92 -2.36
C LYS A 236 23.95 6.20 -2.56
N SER A 237 22.75 6.21 -2.04
CA SER A 237 21.82 7.34 -2.10
C SER A 237 20.95 7.41 -0.85
N THR A 238 20.19 8.48 -0.70
CA THR A 238 19.19 8.60 0.38
C THR A 238 18.05 7.59 0.24
N ALA A 239 17.81 7.06 -0.95
CA ALA A 239 16.83 6.01 -1.22
C ALA A 239 17.28 4.63 -0.69
N ASP A 240 18.60 4.41 -0.56
CA ASP A 240 19.17 3.18 0.01
C ASP A 240 19.19 3.17 1.55
N SER A 241 18.46 4.08 2.18
CA SER A 241 18.39 4.20 3.63
C SER A 241 17.92 2.90 4.27
N ALA A 242 18.68 2.42 5.25
CA ALA A 242 18.33 1.23 6.02
C ALA A 242 16.95 1.35 6.68
N ASP A 243 16.52 2.57 7.00
CA ASP A 243 15.21 2.82 7.60
C ASP A 243 14.07 2.52 6.63
N ILE A 244 14.24 2.81 5.34
CA ILE A 244 13.23 2.49 4.29
C ILE A 244 13.14 0.98 4.12
N ILE A 245 14.29 0.31 3.97
CA ILE A 245 14.36 -1.14 3.80
C ILE A 245 13.69 -1.85 5.00
N HIS A 246 14.10 -1.52 6.22
CA HIS A 246 13.52 -2.11 7.44
C HIS A 246 12.05 -1.76 7.62
N GLY A 247 11.63 -0.54 7.24
CA GLY A 247 10.23 -0.10 7.28
C GLY A 247 9.36 -0.93 6.36
N LEU A 248 9.78 -1.13 5.10
CA LEU A 248 9.05 -1.95 4.14
C LEU A 248 9.00 -3.43 4.55
N GLN A 249 10.12 -3.97 5.06
CA GLN A 249 10.15 -5.32 5.61
C GLN A 249 9.21 -5.47 6.80
N TRP A 250 9.18 -4.49 7.71
CA TRP A 250 8.26 -4.50 8.85
C TRP A 250 6.80 -4.41 8.40
N ILE A 251 6.46 -3.52 7.46
CA ILE A 251 5.09 -3.40 6.93
C ILE A 251 4.67 -4.72 6.29
N ASN A 252 5.51 -5.29 5.42
CA ASN A 252 5.21 -6.55 4.76
C ASN A 252 4.98 -7.67 5.80
N ASN A 253 5.89 -7.83 6.77
CA ASN A 253 5.83 -8.90 7.74
C ASN A 253 4.67 -8.74 8.74
N THR A 254 4.29 -7.49 9.06
CA THR A 254 3.19 -7.18 9.99
C THR A 254 1.83 -7.30 9.32
N PHE A 255 1.70 -6.84 8.08
CA PHE A 255 0.44 -6.80 7.33
C PHE A 255 0.40 -7.82 6.19
N MET A 256 1.15 -8.90 6.30
CA MET A 256 1.30 -9.96 5.29
C MET A 256 -0.03 -10.56 4.82
N GLN A 257 -1.07 -10.51 5.66
CA GLN A 257 -2.42 -10.98 5.34
C GLN A 257 -3.30 -9.92 4.66
N SER A 258 -2.90 -8.64 4.69
CA SER A 258 -3.68 -7.55 4.11
C SER A 258 -3.36 -7.37 2.63
N VAL A 259 -4.37 -7.48 1.80
CA VAL A 259 -4.28 -7.20 0.36
C VAL A 259 -3.92 -5.72 0.12
N ASP A 260 -4.46 -4.82 0.94
CA ASP A 260 -4.28 -3.38 0.80
C ASP A 260 -2.82 -2.91 1.02
N ALA A 261 -2.00 -3.73 1.70
CA ALA A 261 -0.59 -3.42 1.92
C ALA A 261 0.30 -3.77 0.72
N VAL A 262 -0.11 -4.70 -0.14
CA VAL A 262 0.74 -5.24 -1.22
C VAL A 262 1.02 -4.20 -2.30
N SER A 263 0.00 -3.49 -2.78
CA SER A 263 0.18 -2.49 -3.84
C SER A 263 1.02 -1.28 -3.42
N PRO A 264 0.86 -0.69 -2.22
CA PRO A 264 1.78 0.33 -1.73
C PRO A 264 3.25 -0.14 -1.62
N ILE A 265 3.48 -1.38 -1.18
CA ILE A 265 4.84 -1.93 -1.08
C ILE A 265 5.44 -2.14 -2.48
N GLU A 266 4.66 -2.68 -3.41
CA GLU A 266 5.06 -2.85 -4.81
C GLU A 266 5.49 -1.53 -5.43
N ASN A 267 4.67 -0.47 -5.29
CA ASN A 267 5.01 0.86 -5.77
C ASN A 267 6.30 1.40 -5.13
N CYS A 268 6.51 1.16 -3.83
CA CYS A 268 7.75 1.53 -3.17
C CYS A 268 8.97 0.77 -3.74
N ILE A 269 8.83 -0.53 -4.07
CA ILE A 269 9.92 -1.33 -4.67
C ILE A 269 10.33 -0.75 -6.03
N THR A 270 9.38 -0.29 -6.82
CA THR A 270 9.67 0.32 -8.13
C THR A 270 10.37 1.67 -8.02
N ASP A 271 10.16 2.41 -6.93
CA ASP A 271 10.76 3.72 -6.68
C ASP A 271 12.16 3.64 -6.03
N LEU A 272 12.52 2.48 -5.42
CA LEU A 272 13.80 2.29 -4.76
C LEU A 272 14.95 2.11 -5.78
N ASP A 273 16.17 2.40 -5.35
CA ASP A 273 17.37 1.96 -6.06
C ASP A 273 17.46 0.43 -6.06
N LEU A 274 18.06 -0.15 -7.10
CA LEU A 274 18.09 -1.59 -7.30
C LEU A 274 18.65 -2.37 -6.10
N SER A 275 19.70 -1.85 -5.46
CA SER A 275 20.32 -2.49 -4.29
C SER A 275 19.38 -2.50 -3.08
N ALA A 276 18.67 -1.39 -2.86
CA ALA A 276 17.68 -1.27 -1.80
C ALA A 276 16.44 -2.14 -2.07
N ALA A 277 15.94 -2.15 -3.30
CA ALA A 277 14.83 -3.01 -3.73
C ALA A 277 15.16 -4.50 -3.53
N ALA A 278 16.34 -4.95 -3.98
CA ALA A 278 16.79 -6.32 -3.80
C ALA A 278 16.95 -6.70 -2.33
N SER A 279 17.55 -5.80 -1.53
CA SER A 279 17.70 -5.99 -0.08
C SER A 279 16.36 -6.03 0.64
N THR A 280 15.39 -5.21 0.20
CA THR A 280 14.03 -5.19 0.75
C THR A 280 13.32 -6.52 0.48
N VAL A 281 13.31 -6.96 -0.78
CA VAL A 281 12.64 -8.21 -1.18
C VAL A 281 13.28 -9.42 -0.50
N SER A 282 14.63 -9.47 -0.44
CA SER A 282 15.34 -10.60 0.19
C SER A 282 15.09 -10.71 1.70
N GLY A 283 14.70 -9.63 2.36
CA GLY A 283 14.41 -9.60 3.80
C GLY A 283 12.94 -9.82 4.16
N PHE A 284 12.07 -10.09 3.19
CA PHE A 284 10.68 -10.43 3.49
C PHE A 284 10.59 -11.83 4.09
N TYR A 285 9.93 -11.94 5.24
CA TYR A 285 9.62 -13.23 5.86
C TYR A 285 8.41 -13.84 5.13
N LEU A 286 8.68 -14.71 4.20
CA LEU A 286 7.66 -15.43 3.42
C LEU A 286 7.93 -16.95 3.50
N ASP A 287 7.83 -17.54 4.69
CA ASP A 287 7.82 -19.00 4.96
C ASP A 287 8.62 -19.89 3.96
N GLY A 288 9.85 -19.50 3.65
CA GLY A 288 10.69 -20.24 2.70
C GLY A 288 10.37 -20.04 1.22
N LEU A 289 9.41 -19.17 0.87
CA LEU A 289 9.03 -18.89 -0.53
C LEU A 289 10.08 -18.06 -1.27
N ILE A 290 10.94 -17.32 -0.53
CA ILE A 290 12.02 -16.55 -1.14
C ILE A 290 13.21 -17.48 -1.39
N ASP A 291 13.39 -17.82 -2.65
CA ASP A 291 14.59 -18.52 -3.10
C ASP A 291 15.65 -17.50 -3.59
N ASN A 292 16.72 -17.36 -2.80
CA ASN A 292 17.84 -16.48 -3.13
C ASN A 292 18.53 -16.89 -4.43
N THR A 293 18.41 -18.16 -4.86
CA THR A 293 18.96 -18.63 -6.13
C THR A 293 18.14 -18.10 -7.29
N THR A 294 16.81 -18.13 -7.18
CA THR A 294 15.88 -17.52 -8.14
C THR A 294 16.11 -16.02 -8.24
N LEU A 295 16.17 -15.31 -7.11
CA LEU A 295 16.42 -13.87 -7.09
C LEU A 295 17.75 -13.51 -7.78
N ARG A 296 18.80 -14.30 -7.59
CA ARG A 296 20.11 -14.11 -8.23
C ARG A 296 20.04 -14.30 -9.74
N VAL A 297 19.28 -15.31 -10.22
CA VAL A 297 19.06 -15.54 -11.66
C VAL A 297 18.24 -14.40 -12.27
N LEU A 298 17.22 -13.90 -11.58
CA LEU A 298 16.36 -12.81 -12.04
C LEU A 298 17.15 -11.49 -12.21
N LEU A 299 18.18 -11.27 -11.41
CA LEU A 299 19.01 -10.06 -11.45
C LEU A 299 20.28 -10.20 -12.32
N ASP A 300 20.41 -11.29 -13.07
CA ASP A 300 21.56 -11.50 -13.96
C ASP A 300 21.59 -10.45 -15.09
N ASP A 301 22.73 -9.79 -15.27
CA ASP A 301 22.95 -8.74 -16.29
C ASP A 301 22.71 -9.22 -17.72
N ARG A 302 22.79 -10.53 -17.97
CA ARG A 302 22.53 -11.12 -19.29
C ARG A 302 21.08 -10.94 -19.76
N PHE A 303 20.13 -10.90 -18.82
CA PHE A 303 18.70 -10.83 -19.12
C PHE A 303 18.13 -9.43 -18.96
N SER A 304 18.72 -8.60 -18.11
CA SER A 304 18.20 -7.29 -17.77
C SER A 304 19.33 -6.27 -17.62
N PRO A 305 19.76 -5.63 -18.73
CA PRO A 305 20.92 -4.75 -18.72
C PRO A 305 20.67 -3.43 -17.99
N THR A 306 19.41 -3.00 -17.82
CA THR A 306 19.08 -1.73 -17.17
C THR A 306 18.56 -1.92 -15.75
N GLU A 307 18.90 -0.96 -14.86
CA GLU A 307 18.42 -0.98 -13.47
C GLU A 307 16.88 -0.89 -13.37
N ASN A 308 16.24 -0.15 -14.27
CA ASN A 308 14.78 -0.05 -14.31
C ASN A 308 14.13 -1.41 -14.60
N GLN A 309 14.67 -2.15 -15.57
CA GLN A 309 14.19 -3.49 -15.90
C GLN A 309 14.33 -4.45 -14.72
N LYS A 310 15.44 -4.39 -13.99
CA LYS A 310 15.65 -5.21 -12.78
C LYS A 310 14.68 -4.85 -11.68
N ARG A 311 14.32 -3.57 -11.52
CA ARG A 311 13.28 -3.14 -10.56
C ARG A 311 11.89 -3.65 -10.93
N ASP A 312 11.52 -3.57 -12.22
CA ASP A 312 10.25 -4.13 -12.71
C ASP A 312 10.18 -5.65 -12.44
N ILE A 313 11.29 -6.35 -12.65
CA ILE A 313 11.41 -7.78 -12.36
C ILE A 313 11.24 -8.06 -10.86
N LEU A 314 11.85 -7.27 -9.99
CA LEU A 314 11.70 -7.42 -8.53
C LEU A 314 10.26 -7.15 -8.09
N SER A 315 9.60 -6.13 -8.66
CA SER A 315 8.20 -5.84 -8.42
C SER A 315 7.30 -7.01 -8.84
N ALA A 316 7.49 -7.54 -10.05
CA ALA A 316 6.74 -8.71 -10.52
C ALA A 316 6.99 -9.96 -9.66
N TYR A 317 8.22 -10.17 -9.21
CA TYR A 317 8.54 -11.26 -8.28
C TYR A 317 7.84 -11.09 -6.94
N TYR A 318 7.80 -9.88 -6.40
CA TYR A 318 7.05 -9.58 -5.19
C TYR A 318 5.55 -9.88 -5.35
N LEU A 319 4.95 -9.47 -6.47
CA LEU A 319 3.55 -9.78 -6.78
C LEU A 319 3.33 -11.29 -6.96
N HIS A 320 4.29 -12.01 -7.57
CA HIS A 320 4.24 -13.47 -7.69
C HIS A 320 4.11 -14.16 -6.32
N LEU A 321 4.85 -13.70 -5.32
CA LEU A 321 4.81 -14.23 -3.96
C LEU A 321 3.44 -14.00 -3.26
N HIS A 322 2.65 -13.04 -3.75
CA HIS A 322 1.37 -12.66 -3.16
C HIS A 322 0.15 -12.96 -4.05
N LYS A 323 0.34 -13.52 -5.25
CA LYS A 323 -0.72 -13.74 -6.26
C LYS A 323 -1.93 -14.51 -5.72
N ASP A 324 -1.71 -15.50 -4.85
CA ASP A 324 -2.75 -16.43 -4.38
C ASP A 324 -3.62 -15.86 -3.25
N LYS A 325 -3.24 -14.71 -2.69
CA LYS A 325 -3.98 -14.09 -1.58
C LYS A 325 -5.31 -13.48 -2.02
N HIS A 326 -5.37 -12.91 -3.20
CA HIS A 326 -6.57 -12.27 -3.70
C HIS A 326 -6.56 -12.13 -5.23
N ARG A 327 -7.76 -12.23 -5.83
CA ARG A 327 -7.97 -12.13 -7.28
C ARG A 327 -7.37 -10.85 -7.89
N VAL A 328 -7.51 -9.69 -7.22
CA VAL A 328 -6.96 -8.42 -7.72
C VAL A 328 -5.43 -8.49 -7.83
N LEU A 329 -4.75 -9.08 -6.85
CA LEU A 329 -3.30 -9.23 -6.88
C LEU A 329 -2.84 -10.17 -7.99
N LYS A 330 -3.62 -11.23 -8.26
CA LYS A 330 -3.36 -12.14 -9.37
C LYS A 330 -3.44 -11.42 -10.72
N LEU A 331 -4.41 -10.54 -10.91
CA LEU A 331 -4.55 -9.72 -12.12
C LEU A 331 -3.41 -8.71 -12.24
N SER A 332 -3.08 -7.97 -11.18
CA SER A 332 -1.96 -7.04 -11.18
C SER A 332 -0.63 -7.74 -11.47
N TYR A 333 -0.44 -8.95 -10.93
CA TYR A 333 0.71 -9.77 -11.24
C TYR A 333 0.75 -10.17 -12.72
N LEU A 334 -0.37 -10.64 -13.27
CA LEU A 334 -0.46 -11.00 -14.69
C LEU A 334 -0.15 -9.81 -15.59
N GLU A 335 -0.70 -8.64 -15.33
CA GLU A 335 -0.41 -7.42 -16.08
C GLU A 335 1.08 -7.04 -16.02
N SER A 336 1.69 -7.11 -14.84
CA SER A 336 3.12 -6.84 -14.66
C SER A 336 3.97 -7.85 -15.42
N LEU A 337 3.63 -9.13 -15.36
CA LEU A 337 4.31 -10.21 -16.07
C LEU A 337 4.23 -10.03 -17.59
N LEU A 338 3.04 -9.75 -18.12
CA LEU A 338 2.84 -9.51 -19.56
C LEU A 338 3.61 -8.28 -20.05
N ARG A 339 3.65 -7.21 -19.25
CA ARG A 339 4.42 -6.00 -19.58
C ARG A 339 5.92 -6.31 -19.71
N ILE A 340 6.48 -7.08 -18.78
CA ILE A 340 7.89 -7.47 -18.80
C ILE A 340 8.18 -8.38 -20.01
N LEU A 341 7.37 -9.41 -20.22
CA LEU A 341 7.53 -10.36 -21.31
C LEU A 341 7.40 -9.69 -22.70
N ASN A 342 6.58 -8.63 -22.80
CA ASN A 342 6.46 -7.86 -24.04
C ASN A 342 7.66 -6.95 -24.31
N SER A 343 8.29 -6.42 -23.27
CA SER A 343 9.31 -5.39 -23.39
C SER A 343 10.73 -5.93 -23.58
N GLN A 344 11.03 -7.13 -23.05
CA GLN A 344 12.41 -7.63 -22.96
C GLN A 344 12.50 -9.16 -22.95
N GLU A 345 13.69 -9.69 -23.23
CA GLU A 345 14.02 -11.07 -22.91
C GLU A 345 14.25 -11.21 -21.41
N VAL A 346 13.63 -12.21 -20.81
CA VAL A 346 13.69 -12.46 -19.35
C VAL A 346 14.15 -13.89 -19.06
N PRO A 347 14.61 -14.17 -17.84
CA PRO A 347 14.99 -15.52 -17.44
C PRO A 347 13.84 -16.51 -17.55
N GLN A 348 14.18 -17.80 -17.73
CA GLN A 348 13.22 -18.89 -17.86
C GLN A 348 12.10 -18.92 -16.79
N PRO A 349 12.31 -18.61 -15.51
CA PRO A 349 11.23 -18.63 -14.52
C PRO A 349 9.99 -17.79 -14.89
N PHE A 350 10.14 -16.69 -15.62
CA PHE A 350 9.01 -15.87 -16.05
C PHE A 350 8.09 -16.58 -17.04
N TYR A 351 8.65 -17.35 -17.95
CA TYR A 351 7.88 -18.17 -18.90
C TYR A 351 7.17 -19.29 -18.17
N ASP A 352 7.82 -19.89 -17.17
CA ASP A 352 7.21 -20.93 -16.32
C ASP A 352 6.05 -20.38 -15.51
N TRP A 353 6.19 -19.17 -14.96
CA TRP A 353 5.12 -18.48 -14.22
C TRP A 353 3.96 -18.07 -15.11
N LEU A 354 4.22 -17.60 -16.34
CA LEU A 354 3.16 -17.34 -17.31
C LEU A 354 2.39 -18.62 -17.61
N SER A 355 3.09 -19.71 -17.90
CA SER A 355 2.48 -21.00 -18.19
C SER A 355 1.65 -21.54 -17.01
N GLU A 356 2.11 -21.33 -15.77
CA GLU A 356 1.37 -21.71 -14.55
C GLU A 356 0.04 -20.96 -14.44
N ILE A 357 0.07 -19.62 -14.59
CA ILE A 357 -1.16 -18.79 -14.54
C ILE A 357 -2.11 -19.14 -15.67
N LEU A 358 -1.61 -19.31 -16.88
CA LEU A 358 -2.44 -19.68 -18.03
C LEU A 358 -3.08 -21.06 -17.84
N LYS A 359 -2.36 -22.01 -17.23
CA LYS A 359 -2.90 -23.33 -16.87
C LYS A 359 -4.02 -23.20 -15.83
N GLU A 360 -3.85 -22.37 -14.84
CA GLU A 360 -4.86 -22.13 -13.82
C GLU A 360 -6.11 -21.48 -14.41
N LEU A 361 -5.94 -20.49 -15.29
CA LEU A 361 -7.04 -19.86 -16.02
C LEU A 361 -7.78 -20.88 -16.90
N ALA A 362 -7.05 -21.76 -17.58
CA ALA A 362 -7.63 -22.78 -18.44
C ALA A 362 -8.35 -23.91 -17.66
N SER A 363 -7.95 -24.17 -16.41
CA SER A 363 -8.56 -25.22 -15.58
C SER A 363 -9.77 -24.75 -14.77
N SER A 364 -10.09 -23.46 -14.78
CA SER A 364 -11.27 -22.91 -14.11
C SER A 364 -12.55 -23.23 -14.89
N PRO A 365 -13.71 -23.49 -14.24
CA PRO A 365 -14.96 -23.82 -14.95
C PRO A 365 -15.38 -22.66 -15.87
N PRO A 366 -15.98 -22.96 -17.04
CA PRO A 366 -16.30 -21.97 -18.08
C PRO A 366 -17.21 -20.84 -17.62
N SER A 367 -18.04 -21.05 -16.59
CA SER A 367 -18.89 -20.01 -16.01
C SER A 367 -18.13 -18.92 -15.27
N ASP A 368 -16.93 -19.22 -14.77
CA ASP A 368 -16.16 -18.31 -13.91
C ASP A 368 -14.81 -17.88 -14.51
N SER A 369 -14.27 -18.67 -15.45
CA SER A 369 -12.88 -18.50 -15.90
C SER A 369 -12.67 -17.30 -16.81
N PHE A 370 -13.57 -17.04 -17.76
CA PHE A 370 -13.44 -15.94 -18.72
C PHE A 370 -14.10 -14.63 -18.25
N SER A 371 -14.93 -14.67 -17.19
CA SER A 371 -15.42 -13.45 -16.55
C SER A 371 -14.36 -12.76 -15.67
N ILE A 372 -13.18 -13.37 -15.54
CA ILE A 372 -12.09 -12.88 -14.65
C ILE A 372 -11.16 -11.94 -15.39
N THR A 373 -10.92 -12.18 -16.67
CA THR A 373 -10.11 -11.30 -17.49
C THR A 373 -10.99 -10.22 -18.10
N ASN A 374 -10.55 -8.97 -17.98
CA ASN A 374 -11.09 -7.91 -18.80
C ASN A 374 -10.64 -8.18 -20.25
N HIS A 375 -11.49 -7.84 -21.19
CA HIS A 375 -11.18 -7.90 -22.62
C HIS A 375 -9.80 -7.31 -22.99
N GLU A 376 -9.36 -6.29 -22.27
CA GLU A 376 -8.05 -5.67 -22.39
C GLU A 376 -6.90 -6.62 -21.99
N ILE A 377 -7.07 -7.42 -20.95
CA ILE A 377 -6.05 -8.41 -20.52
C ILE A 377 -5.93 -9.54 -21.52
N ASP A 378 -7.04 -10.01 -22.09
CA ASP A 378 -7.04 -11.05 -23.12
C ASP A 378 -6.25 -10.58 -24.36
N VAL A 379 -6.47 -9.34 -24.78
CA VAL A 379 -5.69 -8.70 -25.85
C VAL A 379 -4.20 -8.63 -25.50
N GLN A 380 -3.85 -8.27 -24.27
CA GLN A 380 -2.46 -8.20 -23.83
C GLN A 380 -1.78 -9.58 -23.80
N ILE A 381 -2.49 -10.62 -23.37
CA ILE A 381 -2.00 -12.00 -23.41
C ILE A 381 -1.69 -12.42 -24.84
N LEU A 382 -2.60 -12.18 -25.78
CA LEU A 382 -2.39 -12.51 -27.20
C LEU A 382 -1.24 -11.72 -27.81
N LEU A 383 -1.10 -10.43 -27.50
CA LEU A 383 0.02 -9.60 -27.93
C LEU A 383 1.35 -10.13 -27.39
N CYS A 384 1.38 -10.52 -26.12
CA CYS A 384 2.56 -11.12 -25.50
C CYS A 384 2.94 -12.43 -26.20
N MET A 385 1.98 -13.33 -26.40
CA MET A 385 2.20 -14.61 -27.09
C MET A 385 2.69 -14.40 -28.53
N LYS A 386 2.08 -13.47 -29.26
CA LYS A 386 2.54 -13.09 -30.59
C LYS A 386 3.99 -12.61 -30.57
N GLY A 387 4.35 -11.76 -29.61
CA GLY A 387 5.71 -11.27 -29.43
C GLY A 387 6.70 -12.40 -29.13
N LEU A 388 6.31 -13.35 -28.28
CA LEU A 388 7.12 -14.52 -27.94
C LEU A 388 7.32 -15.44 -29.14
N MET A 389 6.27 -15.75 -29.90
CA MET A 389 6.36 -16.55 -31.12
C MET A 389 7.29 -15.91 -32.16
N LYS A 390 7.29 -14.58 -32.26
CA LYS A 390 8.10 -13.82 -33.23
C LYS A 390 9.58 -13.76 -32.84
N ARG A 391 9.88 -13.60 -31.53
CA ARG A 391 11.27 -13.48 -31.02
C ARG A 391 11.97 -14.82 -30.91
N SER A 392 11.27 -15.87 -30.49
CA SER A 392 11.90 -17.15 -30.25
C SER A 392 11.97 -17.98 -31.54
N GLY A 393 13.14 -18.01 -32.16
CA GLY A 393 13.49 -19.08 -33.09
C GLY A 393 13.57 -20.47 -32.40
N ARG A 394 13.42 -20.52 -31.06
CA ARG A 394 13.26 -21.69 -30.18
C ARG A 394 11.88 -21.63 -29.59
N SER A 395 11.13 -22.73 -29.62
CA SER A 395 9.78 -22.81 -29.04
C SER A 395 9.85 -22.81 -27.51
N GLU A 396 9.94 -21.64 -26.91
CA GLU A 396 9.81 -21.47 -25.47
C GLU A 396 8.34 -21.57 -25.04
N LEU A 397 7.41 -21.36 -26.00
CA LEU A 397 5.98 -21.55 -25.79
C LEU A 397 5.66 -23.04 -25.70
N ARG A 398 5.02 -23.42 -24.62
CA ARG A 398 4.52 -24.77 -24.41
C ARG A 398 3.21 -24.97 -25.18
N THR A 399 2.88 -26.22 -25.49
CA THR A 399 1.62 -26.57 -26.16
C THR A 399 0.40 -26.04 -25.41
N LEU A 400 0.46 -26.00 -24.08
CA LEU A 400 -0.60 -25.45 -23.23
C LEU A 400 -0.84 -23.94 -23.44
N ASP A 401 0.24 -23.17 -23.59
CA ASP A 401 0.14 -21.72 -23.82
C ASP A 401 -0.59 -21.41 -25.13
N LEU A 402 -0.37 -22.25 -26.13
CA LEU A 402 -1.04 -22.13 -27.43
C LEU A 402 -2.51 -22.56 -27.40
N VAL A 403 -2.86 -23.56 -26.59
CA VAL A 403 -4.27 -23.94 -26.35
C VAL A 403 -5.03 -22.75 -25.74
N VAL A 404 -4.42 -22.08 -24.74
CA VAL A 404 -5.00 -20.87 -24.14
C VAL A 404 -5.12 -19.75 -25.16
N ALA A 405 -4.11 -19.56 -26.03
CA ALA A 405 -4.17 -18.56 -27.10
C ALA A 405 -5.37 -18.80 -28.03
N TRP A 406 -5.61 -20.04 -28.44
CA TRP A 406 -6.76 -20.42 -29.26
C TRP A 406 -8.10 -20.19 -28.55
N ALA A 407 -8.19 -20.55 -27.25
CA ALA A 407 -9.37 -20.31 -26.45
C ALA A 407 -9.70 -18.81 -26.31
N LEU A 408 -8.66 -17.97 -26.09
CA LEU A 408 -8.83 -16.52 -26.04
C LEU A 408 -9.22 -15.94 -27.40
N LEU A 409 -8.64 -16.42 -28.50
CA LEU A 409 -9.05 -16.02 -29.86
C LEU A 409 -10.52 -16.38 -30.12
N HIS A 410 -10.96 -17.57 -29.73
CA HIS A 410 -12.35 -17.97 -29.84
C HIS A 410 -13.24 -17.01 -29.03
N HIS A 411 -12.89 -16.74 -27.76
CA HIS A 411 -13.65 -15.85 -26.89
C HIS A 411 -13.75 -14.41 -27.44
N LEU A 412 -12.66 -13.88 -28.00
CA LEU A 412 -12.62 -12.55 -28.59
C LEU A 412 -13.39 -12.43 -29.91
N LEU A 413 -13.43 -13.49 -30.70
CA LEU A 413 -14.02 -13.47 -32.03
C LEU A 413 -15.47 -13.95 -32.05
N THR A 414 -15.87 -14.85 -31.14
CA THR A 414 -17.21 -15.44 -31.12
C THR A 414 -18.33 -14.40 -31.03
N PRO A 415 -18.33 -13.40 -30.14
CA PRO A 415 -19.36 -12.37 -30.12
C PRO A 415 -19.48 -11.60 -31.44
N SER A 416 -18.33 -11.25 -32.01
CA SER A 416 -18.24 -10.52 -33.26
C SER A 416 -18.77 -11.34 -34.47
N LEU A 417 -18.52 -12.64 -34.43
CA LEU A 417 -18.92 -13.57 -35.48
C LEU A 417 -20.43 -13.91 -35.41
N LEU A 418 -21.00 -14.02 -34.20
CA LEU A 418 -22.41 -14.27 -33.98
C LEU A 418 -23.29 -13.06 -34.36
N GLU A 419 -22.86 -11.84 -34.05
CA GLU A 419 -23.55 -10.61 -34.48
C GLU A 419 -23.60 -10.48 -36.00
N CYS A 420 -22.64 -11.07 -36.72
CA CYS A 420 -22.63 -11.10 -38.17
C CYS A 420 -23.60 -12.11 -38.80
N SER A 421 -24.04 -13.16 -38.06
CA SER A 421 -24.87 -14.24 -38.61
C SER A 421 -26.39 -13.96 -38.59
N GLU A 422 -26.88 -13.11 -37.70
CA GLU A 422 -28.31 -12.94 -37.46
C GLU A 422 -28.99 -11.78 -38.22
N ASP A 423 -28.25 -10.72 -38.64
CA ASP A 423 -28.86 -9.58 -39.32
C ASP A 423 -28.00 -9.05 -40.49
N ARG A 424 -28.48 -9.24 -41.72
CA ARG A 424 -27.79 -8.80 -42.96
C ARG A 424 -27.60 -7.28 -43.09
N VAL A 425 -28.10 -6.47 -42.19
CA VAL A 425 -28.09 -4.99 -42.33
C VAL A 425 -27.69 -4.26 -41.05
N ALA A 426 -27.70 -4.89 -39.88
CA ALA A 426 -27.52 -4.21 -38.60
C ALA A 426 -26.11 -4.34 -38.05
N ARG A 427 -25.34 -3.27 -38.20
CA ARG A 427 -24.29 -2.84 -37.27
C ARG A 427 -23.13 -3.83 -37.05
N VAL A 428 -22.24 -3.87 -38.00
CA VAL A 428 -20.89 -4.36 -37.85
C VAL A 428 -20.14 -3.43 -36.87
N ASN A 429 -20.34 -3.64 -35.58
CA ASN A 429 -19.45 -3.13 -34.56
C ASN A 429 -18.42 -4.23 -34.21
N VAL A 430 -17.90 -4.88 -35.24
CA VAL A 430 -16.71 -5.75 -35.10
C VAL A 430 -15.60 -4.83 -34.65
N ASN A 431 -15.04 -5.07 -33.50
CA ASN A 431 -13.86 -4.34 -33.09
C ASN A 431 -12.73 -4.70 -34.09
N ALA A 432 -12.52 -3.82 -35.06
CA ALA A 432 -11.57 -4.03 -36.16
C ALA A 432 -10.16 -4.33 -35.64
N ASP A 433 -9.82 -3.82 -34.47
CA ASP A 433 -8.51 -4.03 -33.85
C ASP A 433 -8.35 -5.47 -33.32
N HIS A 434 -9.43 -6.09 -32.79
CA HIS A 434 -9.40 -7.49 -32.35
C HIS A 434 -9.28 -8.45 -33.53
N LEU A 435 -10.01 -8.18 -34.60
CA LEU A 435 -9.93 -8.98 -35.80
C LEU A 435 -8.54 -8.87 -36.46
N LYS A 436 -7.96 -7.69 -36.48
CA LYS A 436 -6.60 -7.45 -36.95
C LYS A 436 -5.56 -8.17 -36.08
N LEU A 437 -5.73 -8.18 -34.77
CA LEU A 437 -4.87 -8.91 -33.84
C LEU A 437 -4.96 -10.42 -34.09
N ALA A 438 -6.17 -10.97 -34.23
CA ALA A 438 -6.40 -12.37 -34.52
C ALA A 438 -5.75 -12.79 -35.86
N CYS A 439 -5.94 -12.01 -36.91
CA CYS A 439 -5.29 -12.24 -38.21
C CYS A 439 -3.76 -12.18 -38.09
N GLY A 440 -3.24 -11.30 -37.27
CA GLY A 440 -1.81 -11.27 -36.95
C GLY A 440 -1.30 -12.48 -36.18
N MET A 441 -2.14 -13.11 -35.36
CA MET A 441 -1.82 -14.39 -34.68
C MET A 441 -1.80 -15.56 -35.67
N PHE A 442 -2.71 -15.61 -36.63
CA PHE A 442 -2.75 -16.65 -37.63
C PHE A 442 -1.46 -16.68 -38.48
N GLU A 443 -0.92 -15.52 -38.82
CA GLU A 443 0.40 -15.40 -39.51
C GLU A 443 1.53 -15.99 -38.67
N GLU A 444 1.56 -15.72 -37.35
CA GLU A 444 2.60 -16.29 -36.49
C GLU A 444 2.42 -17.80 -36.28
N PHE A 445 1.18 -18.30 -36.22
CA PHE A 445 0.89 -19.75 -36.16
C PHE A 445 1.36 -20.45 -37.45
N GLU A 446 1.14 -19.87 -38.63
CA GLU A 446 1.66 -20.39 -39.91
C GLU A 446 3.17 -20.53 -39.85
N HIS A 447 3.88 -19.46 -39.47
CA HIS A 447 5.33 -19.48 -39.32
C HIS A 447 5.80 -20.54 -38.29
N TRP A 448 5.08 -20.70 -37.18
CA TRP A 448 5.42 -21.66 -36.14
C TRP A 448 5.27 -23.12 -36.62
N ILE A 449 4.25 -23.43 -37.39
CA ILE A 449 4.03 -24.75 -37.99
C ILE A 449 5.16 -25.09 -38.94
N ILE A 450 5.54 -24.16 -39.81
CA ILE A 450 6.55 -24.38 -40.83
C ILE A 450 7.94 -24.55 -40.22
N ARG A 451 8.29 -23.84 -39.17
CA ARG A 451 9.61 -23.87 -38.52
C ARG A 451 9.83 -25.07 -37.58
N GLY A 452 8.81 -25.84 -37.25
CA GLY A 452 8.88 -26.92 -36.27
C GLY A 452 9.76 -28.12 -36.69
N ARG A 453 10.37 -28.77 -35.68
CA ARG A 453 11.07 -30.06 -35.90
C ARG A 453 10.06 -31.13 -36.31
N GLN A 454 10.50 -32.12 -37.09
CA GLN A 454 9.61 -33.16 -37.64
C GLN A 454 8.83 -33.96 -36.59
N ILE A 455 9.44 -34.20 -35.42
CA ILE A 455 8.81 -34.97 -34.30
C ILE A 455 7.65 -34.20 -33.64
N GLU A 456 7.74 -32.87 -33.54
CA GLU A 456 6.72 -32.01 -32.92
C GLU A 456 5.70 -31.51 -33.95
N ARG A 457 5.94 -31.74 -35.23
CA ARG A 457 5.15 -31.16 -36.32
C ARG A 457 3.70 -31.66 -36.29
N CYS A 458 3.48 -32.94 -36.03
CA CYS A 458 2.14 -33.50 -35.97
C CYS A 458 1.28 -32.87 -34.89
N ASP A 459 1.81 -32.72 -33.65
CA ASP A 459 1.12 -32.09 -32.53
C ASP A 459 0.81 -30.60 -32.82
N ARG A 460 1.72 -29.89 -33.48
CA ARG A 460 1.54 -28.48 -33.85
C ARG A 460 0.45 -28.29 -34.92
N VAL A 461 0.49 -29.12 -35.95
CA VAL A 461 -0.52 -29.12 -37.03
C VAL A 461 -1.89 -29.46 -36.47
N LYS A 462 -1.99 -30.49 -35.61
CA LYS A 462 -3.23 -30.88 -34.94
C LYS A 462 -3.80 -29.74 -34.11
N LEU A 463 -3.00 -29.15 -33.22
CA LEU A 463 -3.42 -28.06 -32.36
C LEU A 463 -3.95 -26.86 -33.15
N CYS A 464 -3.26 -26.47 -34.21
CA CYS A 464 -3.69 -25.35 -35.04
C CYS A 464 -4.94 -25.66 -35.87
N ALA A 465 -5.09 -26.90 -36.33
CA ALA A 465 -6.30 -27.33 -37.06
C ALA A 465 -7.54 -27.34 -36.13
N GLU A 466 -7.41 -27.94 -34.96
CA GLU A 466 -8.49 -27.92 -33.95
C GLU A 466 -8.83 -26.49 -33.53
N GLY A 467 -7.82 -25.64 -33.33
CA GLY A 467 -8.03 -24.23 -33.02
C GLY A 467 -8.75 -23.46 -34.12
N MET A 468 -8.42 -23.70 -35.39
CA MET A 468 -9.11 -23.09 -36.53
C MET A 468 -10.57 -23.52 -36.63
N ILE A 469 -10.89 -24.81 -36.40
CA ILE A 469 -12.25 -25.33 -36.39
C ILE A 469 -13.04 -24.69 -35.23
N THR A 470 -12.42 -24.53 -34.07
CA THR A 470 -13.03 -23.90 -32.89
C THR A 470 -13.38 -22.44 -33.13
N VAL A 471 -12.45 -21.68 -33.72
CA VAL A 471 -12.61 -20.24 -33.98
C VAL A 471 -13.59 -19.98 -35.13
N PHE A 472 -13.60 -20.83 -36.15
CA PHE A 472 -14.46 -20.70 -37.34
C PHE A 472 -15.38 -21.92 -37.50
N PRO A 473 -16.39 -22.06 -36.66
CA PRO A 473 -17.35 -23.16 -36.80
C PRO A 473 -18.09 -23.07 -38.16
N PRO A 474 -18.63 -24.19 -38.66
CA PRO A 474 -19.28 -24.27 -39.98
C PRO A 474 -20.45 -23.30 -40.19
N SER A 475 -21.02 -22.79 -39.12
CA SER A 475 -22.14 -21.82 -39.15
C SER A 475 -21.74 -20.43 -39.61
N ILE A 476 -20.46 -20.11 -39.74
CA ILE A 476 -19.98 -18.78 -40.08
C ILE A 476 -19.85 -18.62 -41.60
N ASP A 477 -20.42 -17.54 -42.14
CA ASP A 477 -20.23 -17.15 -43.54
C ASP A 477 -18.87 -16.46 -43.72
N LEU A 478 -17.85 -17.24 -44.06
CA LEU A 478 -16.48 -16.76 -44.29
C LEU A 478 -16.39 -15.90 -45.56
N VAL A 479 -17.28 -16.05 -46.55
CA VAL A 479 -17.28 -15.23 -47.75
C VAL A 479 -17.64 -13.80 -47.40
N TRP A 480 -18.66 -13.64 -46.53
CA TRP A 480 -19.05 -12.32 -46.01
C TRP A 480 -17.93 -11.71 -45.16
N LEU A 481 -17.31 -12.48 -44.27
CA LEU A 481 -16.26 -12.00 -43.39
C LEU A 481 -15.04 -11.48 -44.16
N ARG A 482 -14.65 -12.11 -45.28
CA ARG A 482 -13.57 -11.65 -46.18
C ARG A 482 -13.84 -10.29 -46.79
N ARG A 483 -15.09 -9.97 -47.13
CA ARG A 483 -15.41 -8.65 -47.70
C ARG A 483 -15.19 -7.52 -46.72
N PHE A 484 -15.35 -7.76 -45.42
CA PHE A 484 -15.20 -6.76 -44.38
C PHE A 484 -13.80 -6.68 -43.75
N CYS A 485 -13.02 -7.75 -43.83
CA CYS A 485 -11.68 -7.81 -43.27
C CYS A 485 -10.68 -8.38 -44.30
N PRO A 486 -9.93 -7.52 -45.02
CA PRO A 486 -8.90 -7.96 -45.95
C PRO A 486 -7.80 -8.83 -45.30
N ASP A 487 -7.53 -8.60 -44.01
CA ASP A 487 -6.53 -9.38 -43.26
C ASP A 487 -6.93 -10.86 -43.06
N MET A 488 -8.16 -11.25 -43.38
CA MET A 488 -8.60 -12.66 -43.37
C MET A 488 -7.86 -13.54 -44.39
N GLU A 489 -7.16 -12.96 -45.33
CA GLU A 489 -6.24 -13.71 -46.21
C GLU A 489 -5.17 -14.47 -45.40
N LYS A 490 -4.77 -13.96 -44.22
CA LYS A 490 -3.84 -14.63 -43.30
C LYS A 490 -4.42 -15.91 -42.70
N ALA A 491 -5.73 -15.90 -42.36
CA ALA A 491 -6.41 -17.11 -41.92
C ALA A 491 -6.49 -18.15 -43.04
N LEU A 492 -6.75 -17.74 -44.27
CA LEU A 492 -6.72 -18.61 -45.44
C LEU A 492 -5.32 -19.17 -45.69
N SER A 493 -4.29 -18.35 -45.56
CA SER A 493 -2.87 -18.79 -45.69
C SER A 493 -2.55 -19.87 -44.67
N LEU A 494 -2.95 -19.67 -43.40
CA LEU A 494 -2.79 -20.69 -42.34
C LEU A 494 -3.53 -22.00 -42.68
N VAL A 495 -4.77 -21.92 -43.15
CA VAL A 495 -5.55 -23.12 -43.57
C VAL A 495 -4.87 -23.87 -44.68
N ASN A 496 -4.37 -23.17 -45.70
CA ASN A 496 -3.65 -23.77 -46.83
C ASN A 496 -2.32 -24.41 -46.35
N ALA A 497 -1.59 -23.75 -45.45
CA ALA A 497 -0.38 -24.29 -44.85
C ALA A 497 -0.68 -25.55 -44.03
N LEU A 498 -1.77 -25.56 -43.26
CA LEU A 498 -2.21 -26.74 -42.52
C LEU A 498 -2.56 -27.90 -43.46
N GLU A 499 -3.29 -27.66 -44.55
CA GLU A 499 -3.64 -28.68 -45.55
C GLU A 499 -2.36 -29.35 -46.12
N ILE A 500 -1.42 -28.54 -46.55
CA ILE A 500 -0.13 -29.04 -47.11
C ILE A 500 0.62 -29.88 -46.04
N GLN A 501 0.66 -29.40 -44.80
CA GLN A 501 1.35 -30.12 -43.72
C GLN A 501 0.62 -31.42 -43.35
N MET A 502 -0.72 -31.43 -43.30
CA MET A 502 -1.51 -32.64 -43.06
C MET A 502 -1.30 -33.71 -44.13
N GLU A 503 -1.31 -33.31 -45.40
CA GLU A 503 -1.01 -34.20 -46.51
C GLU A 503 0.37 -34.85 -46.38
N SER A 504 1.38 -34.09 -45.93
CA SER A 504 2.73 -34.58 -45.68
C SER A 504 2.81 -35.57 -44.51
N LEU A 505 1.83 -35.57 -43.60
CA LEU A 505 1.75 -36.42 -42.40
C LEU A 505 0.81 -37.61 -42.55
N GLY A 506 0.26 -37.84 -43.75
CA GLY A 506 -0.63 -38.97 -44.02
C GLY A 506 -2.10 -38.63 -44.12
N GLY A 507 -2.42 -37.36 -44.19
CA GLY A 507 -3.77 -36.82 -44.37
C GLY A 507 -4.45 -36.39 -43.08
N PRO A 508 -5.62 -35.70 -43.21
CA PRO A 508 -6.38 -35.19 -42.02
C PRO A 508 -6.77 -36.30 -41.04
N SER A 509 -7.18 -37.44 -41.48
CA SER A 509 -7.54 -38.59 -40.63
C SER A 509 -6.36 -39.09 -39.77
N ALA A 510 -5.15 -39.05 -40.28
CA ALA A 510 -3.97 -39.46 -39.51
C ALA A 510 -3.60 -38.45 -38.42
N VAL A 511 -3.84 -37.15 -38.63
CA VAL A 511 -3.51 -36.09 -37.70
C VAL A 511 -4.58 -35.89 -36.63
N LEU A 512 -5.87 -35.94 -36.99
CA LEU A 512 -7.00 -35.66 -36.09
C LEU A 512 -7.47 -36.86 -35.29
N LEU A 513 -7.11 -38.08 -35.68
CA LEU A 513 -7.43 -39.35 -34.96
C LEU A 513 -6.54 -39.61 -33.73
N LEU A 514 -5.51 -38.83 -33.46
CA LEU A 514 -4.68 -39.02 -32.26
C LEU A 514 -5.51 -38.79 -30.99
N GLU A 515 -5.36 -39.73 -30.02
CA GLU A 515 -6.13 -39.74 -28.78
C GLU A 515 -6.22 -38.38 -28.08
N LYS A 516 -7.42 -38.14 -27.50
CA LYS A 516 -7.72 -36.94 -26.69
C LYS A 516 -6.75 -36.85 -25.53
N ARG A 517 -5.95 -35.80 -25.45
CA ARG A 517 -5.07 -35.55 -24.31
C ARG A 517 -5.88 -35.01 -23.14
N TRP A 518 -5.57 -35.39 -21.90
CA TRP A 518 -6.29 -35.07 -20.66
C TRP A 518 -6.45 -33.56 -20.38
N TRP A 519 -5.66 -32.72 -20.97
CA TRP A 519 -5.73 -31.24 -20.81
C TRP A 519 -6.58 -30.55 -21.88
N LEU A 520 -7.25 -31.31 -22.77
CA LEU A 520 -8.17 -30.82 -23.82
C LEU A 520 -9.63 -31.06 -23.45
N ASP A 521 -9.99 -31.21 -22.16
CA ASP A 521 -11.37 -31.48 -21.72
C ASP A 521 -12.39 -30.41 -22.12
N TYR A 522 -11.93 -29.22 -22.50
CA TYR A 522 -12.76 -28.11 -22.98
C TYR A 522 -13.01 -28.13 -24.50
N TRP A 523 -12.28 -28.95 -25.24
CA TRP A 523 -12.42 -28.96 -26.71
C TRP A 523 -13.05 -30.27 -27.12
N GLU A 524 -14.09 -30.17 -27.97
CA GLU A 524 -14.67 -31.33 -28.59
C GLU A 524 -13.60 -32.00 -29.50
N ALA A 525 -13.65 -33.30 -29.59
CA ALA A 525 -12.75 -34.02 -30.50
C ALA A 525 -13.25 -33.77 -31.92
N TYR A 526 -12.51 -32.99 -32.68
CA TYR A 526 -12.84 -32.73 -34.09
C TYR A 526 -12.37 -33.86 -35.00
N SER A 527 -13.21 -34.13 -36.00
CA SER A 527 -12.99 -35.22 -36.96
C SER A 527 -12.47 -34.68 -38.30
N GLU A 528 -12.03 -35.59 -39.15
CA GLU A 528 -11.69 -35.29 -40.55
C GLU A 528 -12.87 -34.59 -41.28
N LYS A 529 -14.11 -34.92 -40.95
CA LYS A 529 -15.31 -34.32 -41.54
C LYS A 529 -15.37 -32.81 -41.19
N ASP A 530 -15.12 -32.46 -39.94
CA ASP A 530 -15.17 -31.06 -39.49
C ASP A 530 -14.08 -30.23 -40.19
N TRP A 531 -12.90 -30.83 -40.43
CA TRP A 531 -11.82 -30.18 -41.19
C TRP A 531 -12.20 -29.97 -42.65
N ILE A 532 -12.80 -30.99 -43.33
CA ILE A 532 -13.21 -30.88 -44.71
C ILE A 532 -14.31 -29.81 -44.87
N GLU A 533 -15.23 -29.71 -43.90
CA GLU A 533 -16.27 -28.69 -43.89
C GLU A 533 -15.66 -27.28 -43.75
N LEU A 534 -14.74 -27.09 -42.81
CA LEU A 534 -14.01 -25.84 -42.63
C LEU A 534 -13.24 -25.45 -43.93
N LEU A 535 -12.52 -26.40 -44.49
CA LEU A 535 -11.79 -26.20 -45.73
C LEU A 535 -12.68 -25.80 -46.90
N GLY A 536 -13.85 -26.46 -47.01
CA GLY A 536 -14.88 -26.13 -48.00
C GLY A 536 -15.40 -24.70 -47.84
N ASN A 537 -15.63 -24.26 -46.63
CA ASN A 537 -16.06 -22.89 -46.31
C ASN A 537 -14.99 -21.85 -46.68
N PHE A 538 -13.73 -22.13 -46.37
CA PHE A 538 -12.62 -21.23 -46.77
C PHE A 538 -12.34 -21.18 -48.28
N LYS A 539 -12.59 -22.29 -48.99
CA LYS A 539 -12.35 -22.41 -50.45
C LYS A 539 -13.56 -22.00 -51.29
N ARG A 540 -14.75 -21.76 -50.71
CA ARG A 540 -15.90 -21.23 -51.45
C ARG A 540 -15.50 -19.93 -52.12
N LYS A 541 -15.48 -19.97 -53.44
CA LYS A 541 -15.35 -18.76 -54.27
C LYS A 541 -16.74 -18.07 -54.30
N GLU A 542 -16.72 -16.74 -54.38
CA GLU A 542 -17.90 -15.98 -54.75
C GLU A 542 -18.38 -16.46 -56.09
N ASP A 543 -19.44 -17.26 -56.10
CA ASP A 543 -20.24 -17.36 -57.32
C ASP A 543 -20.96 -16.04 -57.46
N ALA A 544 -20.71 -15.36 -58.54
CA ALA A 544 -20.96 -14.00 -58.94
C ALA A 544 -22.37 -13.48 -58.69
#